data_b58d71ba1dad7762d3e5640b642bc5f6
#
_entry.id   b58d71ba1dad7762d3e5640b642bc5f6
#
_cell.length_a   1.000
_cell.length_b   1.000
_cell.length_c   1.000
_cell.angle_alpha   90.00
_cell.angle_beta   90.00
_cell.angle_gamma   90.00
#
_symmetry.space_group_name_H-M   'P 1'
#
loop_
_entity.id
_entity.type
_entity.pdbx_description
1 polymer ?
#
loop_
_entity_poly.entity_id
_entity_poly.type
_entity_poly.pdbx_seq_one_letter_code
_entity_poly.pdbx_strand_id
1 'polypeptide(L)'
;MNLNRRGFLFGSAAATAVAATAQNCCKLGTRKLAAGEKANVAMIGLGIQGRTALLPQFLAQYDIGAKVTVCCDCDKERREDGAKRVNDFYSKKGIPSACKAVADFRDVLKDPMIDMVCIATPDHWHAYIAVEAMKAGKDVYCEKPLTFSIDEARKVIAAQKKYGRVFQTGSMQRSWPVFRTAAMIVRNGLIGDIKYVDANYGRGGQKLGGPSHPIRFFDDPKNAATESAPNPNVDWDMWLGPAKWRAYSDQLAPRGVNKFYPMFWRFDDDFGTGYNGDWGAHHLDIAQWGIDMDDSGPYKIIRSDEPYSTDLYHGGRRQFGMKMIFKSKKDGSDIELYHGPFGTWGTVFYGTKGVVAVNRGKIAVWEGEVGKPTAEIRQALADMKPVAGLTVVAASVGKDYGTDSSDKKDDRLTATIKTLSDKYQLETASVQLYKSPNQVENFVKCYFTRMPTISPAEVGGRGSILCGLCNMSYVYDTGFGWDPVKMDFPEGCSCRKMGISLKREFCRNGWEVVV
;
A
#
# COMPACT_ATOMS: atom_id res chain seq x y z
N MET A 1 16.28 19.60 27.06
CA MET A 1 16.62 20.37 25.85
C MET A 1 15.34 20.90 25.24
N ASN A 2 15.15 22.21 25.26
CA ASN A 2 13.95 22.89 24.77
C ASN A 2 13.90 22.84 23.23
N LEU A 3 12.95 22.16 22.65
CA LEU A 3 12.68 22.17 21.21
C LEU A 3 11.99 23.49 20.85
N ASN A 4 12.69 24.31 20.09
CA ASN A 4 12.31 25.64 19.69
C ASN A 4 11.19 25.59 18.62
N ARG A 5 10.03 26.21 18.90
CA ARG A 5 8.81 26.24 18.06
C ARG A 5 8.94 26.93 16.70
N ARG A 6 10.10 27.45 16.33
CA ARG A 6 10.28 28.26 15.10
C ARG A 6 10.76 27.52 13.85
N GLY A 7 11.12 26.23 13.93
CA GLY A 7 11.65 25.46 12.79
C GLY A 7 10.63 24.76 11.92
N PHE A 8 9.31 24.91 12.16
CA PHE A 8 8.27 24.06 11.54
C PHE A 8 7.31 24.79 10.58
N LEU A 9 7.60 26.02 10.18
CA LEU A 9 6.64 26.90 9.49
C LEU A 9 6.95 27.20 8.02
N PHE A 10 7.69 26.40 7.29
CA PHE A 10 7.81 26.59 5.84
C PHE A 10 7.64 25.28 5.09
N GLY A 11 6.43 25.08 4.60
CA GLY A 11 6.11 23.96 3.72
C GLY A 11 4.62 23.89 3.33
N SER A 12 4.25 24.70 2.35
CA SER A 12 3.01 24.70 1.56
C SER A 12 1.71 25.22 2.19
N ALA A 13 1.07 26.14 1.48
CA ALA A 13 -0.26 26.71 1.79
C ALA A 13 -1.42 25.68 1.88
N ALA A 14 -1.18 24.42 1.49
CA ALA A 14 -2.12 23.33 1.64
C ALA A 14 -2.21 22.81 3.10
N ALA A 15 -1.16 22.97 3.91
CA ALA A 15 -1.16 22.54 5.30
C ALA A 15 -2.03 23.43 6.22
N THR A 16 -2.22 24.69 5.86
CA THR A 16 -3.01 25.65 6.64
C THR A 16 -4.52 25.46 6.48
N ALA A 17 -5.00 25.00 5.34
CA ALA A 17 -6.43 24.71 5.15
C ALA A 17 -6.90 23.42 5.87
N VAL A 18 -6.01 22.43 6.03
CA VAL A 18 -6.32 21.18 6.75
C VAL A 18 -6.31 21.40 8.28
N ALA A 19 -5.48 22.29 8.79
CA ALA A 19 -5.43 22.58 10.22
C ALA A 19 -6.69 23.29 10.74
N ALA A 20 -7.33 24.13 9.93
CA ALA A 20 -8.55 24.86 10.33
C ALA A 20 -9.80 23.97 10.36
N THR A 21 -9.85 22.89 9.54
CA THR A 21 -10.97 21.94 9.56
C THR A 21 -10.81 20.87 10.66
N ALA A 22 -9.60 20.61 11.13
CA ALA A 22 -9.34 19.63 12.19
C ALA A 22 -9.85 20.09 13.58
N GLN A 23 -10.00 21.40 13.82
CA GLN A 23 -10.45 21.90 15.13
C GLN A 23 -11.95 21.70 15.41
N ASN A 24 -12.78 21.45 14.41
CA ASN A 24 -14.23 21.27 14.61
C ASN A 24 -14.72 19.80 14.59
N CYS A 25 -13.89 18.83 14.28
CA CYS A 25 -14.26 17.40 14.24
C CYS A 25 -13.95 16.59 15.51
N CYS A 26 -13.40 17.20 16.57
CA CYS A 26 -13.02 16.50 17.81
C CYS A 26 -14.20 16.09 18.72
N LYS A 27 -15.36 15.75 18.20
CA LYS A 27 -16.54 15.36 19.01
C LYS A 27 -16.76 13.87 19.19
N LEU A 28 -15.99 12.98 18.56
CA LEU A 28 -16.01 11.56 18.87
C LEU A 28 -14.78 11.23 19.71
N GLY A 29 -15.01 10.99 21.01
CA GLY A 29 -14.00 10.96 22.03
C GLY A 29 -12.89 9.94 21.81
N THR A 30 -11.71 10.41 21.48
CA THR A 30 -10.49 9.67 21.85
C THR A 30 -10.44 9.63 23.38
N ARG A 31 -10.21 8.43 23.94
CA ARG A 31 -9.97 8.28 25.37
C ARG A 31 -8.84 9.24 25.79
N LYS A 32 -9.07 10.01 26.85
CA LYS A 32 -8.00 10.83 27.45
C LYS A 32 -7.07 9.91 28.22
N LEU A 33 -5.84 9.81 27.80
CA LEU A 33 -4.81 9.06 28.50
C LEU A 33 -4.35 9.85 29.73
N ALA A 34 -4.19 9.17 30.86
CA ALA A 34 -3.51 9.73 32.02
C ALA A 34 -2.01 9.95 31.74
N ALA A 35 -1.36 10.79 32.52
CA ALA A 35 0.08 11.02 32.40
C ALA A 35 0.85 9.70 32.53
N GLY A 36 1.65 9.35 31.53
CA GLY A 36 2.41 8.09 31.48
C GLY A 36 1.61 6.86 31.02
N GLU A 37 0.30 6.98 30.81
CA GLU A 37 -0.51 5.89 30.28
C GLU A 37 -0.18 5.65 28.80
N LYS A 38 -0.15 4.36 28.41
CA LYS A 38 0.07 3.95 27.02
C LYS A 38 -1.26 3.83 26.29
N ALA A 39 -1.26 4.21 25.01
CA ALA A 39 -2.40 3.96 24.14
C ALA A 39 -2.49 2.46 23.81
N ASN A 40 -3.68 1.89 23.95
CA ASN A 40 -3.93 0.49 23.71
C ASN A 40 -4.14 0.18 22.24
N VAL A 41 -3.41 -0.80 21.73
CA VAL A 41 -3.48 -1.26 20.34
C VAL A 41 -4.09 -2.64 20.27
N ALA A 42 -5.05 -2.82 19.39
CA ALA A 42 -5.54 -4.14 19.01
C ALA A 42 -5.01 -4.52 17.60
N MET A 43 -4.46 -5.71 17.49
CA MET A 43 -4.07 -6.32 16.23
C MET A 43 -5.23 -7.15 15.69
N ILE A 44 -5.74 -6.84 14.50
CA ILE A 44 -6.85 -7.54 13.82
C ILE A 44 -6.30 -8.21 12.56
N GLY A 45 -6.35 -9.53 12.52
CA GLY A 45 -5.70 -10.33 11.48
C GLY A 45 -4.26 -10.68 11.87
N LEU A 46 -4.06 -11.94 12.27
CA LEU A 46 -2.77 -12.48 12.73
C LEU A 46 -2.24 -13.55 11.78
N GLY A 47 -2.45 -13.35 10.49
CA GLY A 47 -1.74 -14.04 9.44
C GLY A 47 -0.23 -13.74 9.49
N ILE A 48 0.52 -14.19 8.50
CA ILE A 48 1.99 -14.00 8.50
C ILE A 48 2.35 -12.53 8.59
N GLN A 49 1.74 -11.65 7.78
CA GLN A 49 2.02 -10.21 7.82
C GLN A 49 1.72 -9.59 9.18
N GLY A 50 0.52 -9.83 9.71
CA GLY A 50 0.10 -9.28 11.02
C GLY A 50 0.99 -9.76 12.16
N ARG A 51 1.30 -11.06 12.21
CA ARG A 51 1.97 -11.70 13.33
C ARG A 51 3.50 -11.59 13.28
N THR A 52 4.11 -11.72 12.09
CA THR A 52 5.58 -11.78 11.97
C THR A 52 6.21 -10.45 11.55
N ALA A 53 5.48 -9.57 10.89
CA ALA A 53 5.99 -8.26 10.47
C ALA A 53 5.43 -7.11 11.32
N LEU A 54 4.11 -6.96 11.43
CA LEU A 54 3.52 -5.81 12.11
C LEU A 54 3.53 -5.91 13.63
N LEU A 55 3.18 -7.08 14.20
CA LEU A 55 3.17 -7.24 15.65
C LEU A 55 4.51 -6.89 16.32
N PRO A 56 5.68 -7.37 15.84
CA PRO A 56 6.97 -6.95 16.38
C PRO A 56 7.21 -5.44 16.27
N GLN A 57 6.80 -4.81 15.16
CA GLN A 57 6.94 -3.36 14.99
C GLN A 57 6.07 -2.58 15.98
N PHE A 58 4.83 -2.99 16.24
CA PHE A 58 3.98 -2.36 17.27
C PHE A 58 4.51 -2.58 18.68
N LEU A 59 5.02 -3.77 19.00
CA LEU A 59 5.64 -4.06 20.30
C LEU A 59 6.86 -3.15 20.56
N ALA A 60 7.64 -2.85 19.51
CA ALA A 60 8.78 -1.95 19.60
C ALA A 60 8.37 -0.49 19.90
N GLN A 61 7.10 -0.11 19.75
CA GLN A 61 6.62 1.25 20.03
C GLN A 61 6.20 1.48 21.49
N TYR A 62 6.45 0.52 22.37
CA TYR A 62 6.08 0.66 23.79
C TYR A 62 6.66 1.93 24.43
N ASP A 63 7.91 2.22 24.16
CA ASP A 63 8.60 3.36 24.79
C ASP A 63 8.04 4.71 24.32
N ILE A 64 7.55 4.79 23.09
CA ILE A 64 6.92 6.01 22.55
C ILE A 64 5.40 6.09 22.81
N GLY A 65 4.84 5.15 23.56
CA GLY A 65 3.48 5.30 24.09
C GLY A 65 2.44 4.31 23.63
N ALA A 66 2.75 3.29 22.82
CA ALA A 66 1.79 2.28 22.36
C ALA A 66 1.98 0.94 23.08
N LYS A 67 0.89 0.30 23.49
CA LYS A 67 0.88 -1.03 24.12
C LYS A 67 -0.11 -1.94 23.42
N VAL A 68 0.37 -3.05 22.88
CA VAL A 68 -0.52 -4.08 22.32
C VAL A 68 -1.22 -4.81 23.47
N THR A 69 -2.54 -4.79 23.47
CA THR A 69 -3.37 -5.36 24.56
C THR A 69 -4.37 -6.40 24.05
N VAL A 70 -4.62 -6.46 22.74
CA VAL A 70 -5.55 -7.40 22.13
C VAL A 70 -4.95 -7.96 20.84
N CYS A 71 -5.09 -9.27 20.66
CA CYS A 71 -4.84 -10.01 19.44
C CYS A 71 -6.16 -10.63 18.96
N CYS A 72 -6.66 -10.18 17.80
CA CYS A 72 -7.94 -10.60 17.25
C CYS A 72 -7.75 -11.34 15.92
N ASP A 73 -8.27 -12.54 15.83
CA ASP A 73 -8.35 -13.33 14.60
C ASP A 73 -9.49 -14.34 14.70
N CYS A 74 -10.22 -14.58 13.62
CA CYS A 74 -11.24 -15.63 13.56
C CYS A 74 -10.63 -17.05 13.68
N ASP A 75 -9.31 -17.20 13.44
CA ASP A 75 -8.55 -18.42 13.70
C ASP A 75 -8.03 -18.43 15.14
N LYS A 76 -8.46 -19.44 15.91
CA LYS A 76 -8.10 -19.62 17.32
C LYS A 76 -6.58 -19.74 17.53
N GLU A 77 -5.91 -20.56 16.71
CA GLU A 77 -4.47 -20.79 16.88
C GLU A 77 -3.68 -19.50 16.65
N ARG A 78 -4.09 -18.69 15.67
CA ARG A 78 -3.42 -17.44 15.33
C ARG A 78 -3.59 -16.36 16.39
N ARG A 79 -4.81 -16.15 16.92
CA ARG A 79 -5.04 -15.18 17.98
C ARG A 79 -4.35 -15.56 19.30
N GLU A 80 -4.33 -16.86 19.65
CA GLU A 80 -3.66 -17.34 20.87
C GLU A 80 -2.13 -17.25 20.75
N ASP A 81 -1.53 -17.63 19.62
CA ASP A 81 -0.09 -17.44 19.37
C ASP A 81 0.28 -15.95 19.40
N GLY A 82 -0.55 -15.08 18.80
CA GLY A 82 -0.34 -13.65 18.86
C GLY A 82 -0.33 -13.10 20.27
N ALA A 83 -1.34 -13.44 21.09
CA ALA A 83 -1.43 -13.01 22.49
C ALA A 83 -0.27 -13.55 23.34
N LYS A 84 0.14 -14.80 23.09
CA LYS A 84 1.31 -15.40 23.75
C LYS A 84 2.58 -14.60 23.42
N ARG A 85 2.83 -14.27 22.15
CA ARG A 85 3.99 -13.46 21.73
C ARG A 85 4.03 -12.10 22.39
N VAL A 86 2.88 -11.42 22.52
CA VAL A 86 2.77 -10.15 23.24
C VAL A 86 3.15 -10.30 24.69
N ASN A 87 2.58 -11.29 25.37
CA ASN A 87 2.85 -11.55 26.80
C ASN A 87 4.31 -11.93 27.05
N ASP A 88 4.88 -12.80 26.20
CA ASP A 88 6.30 -13.18 26.27
C ASP A 88 7.23 -11.97 26.07
N PHE A 89 6.91 -11.07 25.12
CA PHE A 89 7.70 -9.87 24.87
C PHE A 89 7.70 -8.92 26.07
N TYR A 90 6.54 -8.64 26.63
CA TYR A 90 6.43 -7.72 27.78
C TYR A 90 6.99 -8.34 29.06
N SER A 91 6.80 -9.65 29.28
CA SER A 91 7.39 -10.38 30.42
C SER A 91 8.92 -10.27 30.41
N LYS A 92 9.56 -10.47 29.27
CA LYS A 92 11.03 -10.32 29.12
C LYS A 92 11.52 -8.90 29.45
N LYS A 93 10.67 -7.92 29.37
CA LYS A 93 10.96 -6.52 29.72
C LYS A 93 10.50 -6.14 31.14
N GLY A 94 9.97 -7.08 31.92
CA GLY A 94 9.40 -6.81 33.24
C GLY A 94 8.11 -5.96 33.20
N ILE A 95 7.42 -5.92 32.06
CA ILE A 95 6.20 -5.12 31.88
C ILE A 95 4.98 -6.03 32.13
N PRO A 96 4.08 -5.68 33.08
CA PRO A 96 2.84 -6.43 33.26
C PRO A 96 1.99 -6.46 32.00
N SER A 97 1.57 -7.65 31.57
CA SER A 97 0.75 -7.83 30.39
C SER A 97 -0.24 -8.98 30.57
N ALA A 98 -1.46 -8.76 30.10
CA ALA A 98 -2.52 -9.73 29.94
C ALA A 98 -3.19 -9.49 28.60
N CYS A 99 -2.44 -9.70 27.50
CA CYS A 99 -2.97 -9.54 26.18
C CYS A 99 -4.11 -10.54 25.92
N LYS A 100 -5.27 -10.04 25.51
CA LYS A 100 -6.47 -10.84 25.25
C LYS A 100 -6.42 -11.44 23.84
N ALA A 101 -6.82 -12.69 23.72
CA ALA A 101 -7.10 -13.35 22.45
C ALA A 101 -8.61 -13.23 22.15
N VAL A 102 -9.01 -12.51 21.12
CA VAL A 102 -10.41 -12.20 20.77
C VAL A 102 -10.74 -12.79 19.42
N ALA A 103 -11.92 -13.40 19.28
CA ALA A 103 -12.32 -14.05 18.02
C ALA A 103 -12.96 -13.06 17.03
N ASP A 104 -13.74 -12.13 17.52
CA ASP A 104 -14.57 -11.23 16.74
C ASP A 104 -14.06 -9.78 16.85
N PHE A 105 -13.73 -9.18 15.72
CA PHE A 105 -13.26 -7.79 15.68
C PHE A 105 -14.33 -6.79 16.16
N ARG A 106 -15.62 -7.14 16.08
CA ARG A 106 -16.71 -6.26 16.55
C ARG A 106 -16.63 -6.04 18.07
N ASP A 107 -16.17 -7.04 18.82
CA ASP A 107 -15.94 -6.89 20.26
C ASP A 107 -14.74 -5.99 20.56
N VAL A 108 -13.70 -6.05 19.72
CA VAL A 108 -12.58 -5.11 19.78
C VAL A 108 -13.04 -3.67 19.55
N LEU A 109 -13.91 -3.45 18.55
CA LEU A 109 -14.39 -2.10 18.22
C LEU A 109 -15.32 -1.52 19.30
N LYS A 110 -16.08 -2.36 20.00
CA LYS A 110 -16.94 -1.96 21.14
C LYS A 110 -16.14 -1.63 22.41
N ASP A 111 -14.91 -2.14 22.56
CA ASP A 111 -14.11 -1.92 23.76
C ASP A 111 -13.63 -0.46 23.81
N PRO A 112 -14.11 0.37 24.78
CA PRO A 112 -13.71 1.76 24.90
C PRO A 112 -12.25 1.93 25.31
N MET A 113 -11.61 0.88 25.81
CA MET A 113 -10.20 0.90 26.21
C MET A 113 -9.24 0.77 25.03
N ILE A 114 -9.70 0.38 23.84
CA ILE A 114 -8.88 0.32 22.65
C ILE A 114 -8.82 1.69 21.98
N ASP A 115 -7.62 2.18 21.75
CA ASP A 115 -7.35 3.49 21.16
C ASP A 115 -7.03 3.38 19.64
N MET A 116 -6.27 2.37 19.28
CA MET A 116 -5.77 2.13 17.92
C MET A 116 -6.04 0.70 17.48
N VAL A 117 -6.31 0.51 16.20
CA VAL A 117 -6.37 -0.81 15.59
C VAL A 117 -5.36 -0.94 14.45
N CYS A 118 -4.73 -2.11 14.35
CA CYS A 118 -3.92 -2.52 13.21
C CYS A 118 -4.66 -3.63 12.47
N ILE A 119 -5.02 -3.38 11.21
CA ILE A 119 -5.79 -4.30 10.36
C ILE A 119 -4.84 -4.96 9.36
N ALA A 120 -4.71 -6.28 9.41
CA ALA A 120 -3.88 -7.11 8.53
C ALA A 120 -4.59 -8.40 8.13
N THR A 121 -5.88 -8.29 7.87
CA THR A 121 -6.76 -9.32 7.32
C THR A 121 -6.49 -9.52 5.82
N PRO A 122 -7.12 -10.47 5.11
CA PRO A 122 -7.21 -10.44 3.66
C PRO A 122 -7.93 -9.19 3.14
N ASP A 123 -7.66 -8.81 1.88
CA ASP A 123 -8.05 -7.52 1.28
C ASP A 123 -9.55 -7.22 1.40
N HIS A 124 -10.38 -8.24 1.25
CA HIS A 124 -11.84 -8.10 1.24
C HIS A 124 -12.45 -7.59 2.55
N TRP A 125 -11.69 -7.64 3.65
CA TRP A 125 -12.10 -7.15 4.96
C TRP A 125 -11.62 -5.74 5.29
N HIS A 126 -10.58 -5.25 4.63
CA HIS A 126 -9.89 -4.02 4.99
C HIS A 126 -10.83 -2.83 5.13
N ALA A 127 -11.60 -2.54 4.08
CA ALA A 127 -12.46 -1.36 4.03
C ALA A 127 -13.56 -1.39 5.10
N TYR A 128 -14.21 -2.53 5.29
CA TYR A 128 -15.28 -2.67 6.27
C TYR A 128 -14.77 -2.43 7.69
N ILE A 129 -13.73 -3.16 8.08
CA ILE A 129 -13.17 -3.04 9.45
C ILE A 129 -12.62 -1.62 9.67
N ALA A 130 -11.94 -1.02 8.69
CA ALA A 130 -11.40 0.32 8.80
C ALA A 130 -12.48 1.39 9.01
N VAL A 131 -13.58 1.31 8.26
CA VAL A 131 -14.70 2.26 8.39
C VAL A 131 -15.40 2.08 9.73
N GLU A 132 -15.70 0.85 10.14
CA GLU A 132 -16.35 0.58 11.44
C GLU A 132 -15.43 0.98 12.62
N ALA A 133 -14.11 0.79 12.51
CA ALA A 133 -13.16 1.26 13.50
C ALA A 133 -13.17 2.79 13.64
N MET A 134 -13.19 3.52 12.52
CA MET A 134 -13.29 4.99 12.54
C MET A 134 -14.61 5.48 13.14
N LYS A 135 -15.74 4.82 12.83
CA LYS A 135 -17.05 5.07 13.47
C LYS A 135 -17.00 4.86 14.98
N ALA A 136 -16.30 3.81 15.42
CA ALA A 136 -16.10 3.50 16.84
C ALA A 136 -15.08 4.41 17.55
N GLY A 137 -14.57 5.44 16.85
CA GLY A 137 -13.62 6.40 17.41
C GLY A 137 -12.17 5.91 17.49
N LYS A 138 -11.82 4.79 16.86
CA LYS A 138 -10.47 4.25 16.85
C LYS A 138 -9.63 4.89 15.76
N ASP A 139 -8.34 5.10 16.02
CA ASP A 139 -7.37 5.42 14.98
C ASP A 139 -6.90 4.13 14.29
N VAL A 140 -6.60 4.19 12.99
CA VAL A 140 -6.50 3.00 12.15
C VAL A 140 -5.16 2.94 11.43
N TYR A 141 -4.46 1.84 11.61
CA TYR A 141 -3.45 1.35 10.68
C TYR A 141 -4.08 0.20 9.87
N CYS A 142 -4.04 0.27 8.54
CA CYS A 142 -4.58 -0.78 7.69
C CYS A 142 -3.57 -1.17 6.61
N GLU A 143 -3.34 -2.47 6.44
CA GLU A 143 -2.44 -2.98 5.40
C GLU A 143 -2.90 -2.62 3.99
N LYS A 144 -1.94 -2.65 3.06
CA LYS A 144 -2.15 -2.51 1.62
C LYS A 144 -2.58 -3.87 1.00
N PRO A 145 -3.29 -3.87 -0.12
CA PRO A 145 -4.03 -2.75 -0.70
C PRO A 145 -5.12 -2.30 0.24
N LEU A 146 -5.33 -0.98 0.34
CA LEU A 146 -6.26 -0.45 1.36
C LEU A 146 -7.68 -0.98 1.18
N THR A 147 -8.09 -1.23 -0.06
CA THR A 147 -9.46 -1.65 -0.36
C THR A 147 -9.52 -2.68 -1.47
N PHE A 148 -10.57 -3.48 -1.45
CA PHE A 148 -10.85 -4.50 -2.45
C PHE A 148 -11.47 -3.90 -3.72
N SER A 149 -12.30 -2.87 -3.60
CA SER A 149 -12.97 -2.22 -4.73
C SER A 149 -12.75 -0.70 -4.74
N ILE A 150 -12.98 -0.06 -5.89
CA ILE A 150 -12.83 1.40 -6.03
C ILE A 150 -13.89 2.14 -5.20
N ASP A 151 -15.12 1.65 -5.14
CA ASP A 151 -16.17 2.24 -4.32
C ASP A 151 -15.82 2.21 -2.83
N GLU A 152 -15.18 1.14 -2.37
CA GLU A 152 -14.66 1.07 -1.01
C GLU A 152 -13.56 2.10 -0.74
N ALA A 153 -12.67 2.36 -1.71
CA ALA A 153 -11.64 3.39 -1.56
C ALA A 153 -12.26 4.77 -1.34
N ARG A 154 -13.27 5.13 -2.13
CA ARG A 154 -14.03 6.38 -1.95
C ARG A 154 -14.65 6.45 -0.54
N LYS A 155 -15.21 5.35 -0.06
CA LYS A 155 -15.86 5.26 1.25
C LYS A 155 -14.85 5.37 2.41
N VAL A 156 -13.70 4.72 2.34
CA VAL A 156 -12.66 4.84 3.38
C VAL A 156 -12.11 6.26 3.45
N ILE A 157 -11.87 6.90 2.29
CA ILE A 157 -11.46 8.31 2.20
C ILE A 157 -12.51 9.23 2.85
N ALA A 158 -13.79 9.03 2.50
CA ALA A 158 -14.89 9.81 3.06
C ALA A 158 -15.03 9.58 4.58
N ALA A 159 -14.89 8.35 5.04
CA ALA A 159 -14.94 8.01 6.46
C ALA A 159 -13.84 8.69 7.27
N GLN A 160 -12.59 8.70 6.78
CA GLN A 160 -11.52 9.42 7.46
C GLN A 160 -11.83 10.91 7.60
N LYS A 161 -12.33 11.54 6.53
CA LYS A 161 -12.75 12.95 6.54
C LYS A 161 -13.91 13.19 7.53
N LYS A 162 -14.90 12.31 7.55
CA LYS A 162 -16.09 12.42 8.40
C LYS A 162 -15.77 12.24 9.89
N TYR A 163 -14.99 11.22 10.24
CA TYR A 163 -14.73 10.86 11.63
C TYR A 163 -13.47 11.46 12.22
N GLY A 164 -12.61 12.11 11.41
CA GLY A 164 -11.41 12.82 11.86
C GLY A 164 -10.39 11.93 12.55
N ARG A 165 -10.30 10.65 12.16
CA ARG A 165 -9.36 9.70 12.76
C ARG A 165 -7.98 9.78 12.11
N VAL A 166 -6.95 9.51 12.92
CA VAL A 166 -5.61 9.28 12.36
C VAL A 166 -5.65 7.96 11.60
N PHE A 167 -5.22 8.00 10.36
CA PHE A 167 -5.22 6.85 9.47
C PHE A 167 -3.85 6.66 8.84
N GLN A 168 -3.37 5.43 8.81
CA GLN A 168 -2.14 5.03 8.13
C GLN A 168 -2.39 3.81 7.27
N THR A 169 -2.15 3.94 5.97
CA THR A 169 -2.07 2.77 5.07
C THR A 169 -0.69 2.14 5.16
N GLY A 170 -0.61 0.82 5.08
CA GLY A 170 0.62 0.05 5.11
C GLY A 170 1.54 0.21 3.89
N SER A 171 1.61 1.40 3.31
CA SER A 171 2.49 1.75 2.19
C SER A 171 3.94 1.92 2.65
N MET A 172 4.54 0.84 3.14
CA MET A 172 5.83 0.83 3.85
C MET A 172 7.00 1.46 3.06
N GLN A 173 6.99 1.37 1.73
CA GLN A 173 8.08 1.90 0.89
C GLN A 173 8.23 3.41 1.02
N ARG A 174 7.17 4.16 1.34
CA ARG A 174 7.23 5.61 1.58
C ARG A 174 8.10 5.99 2.79
N SER A 175 8.27 5.08 3.76
CA SER A 175 9.14 5.27 4.92
C SER A 175 10.60 4.86 4.67
N TRP A 176 10.92 4.31 3.51
CA TRP A 176 12.29 3.89 3.21
C TRP A 176 13.10 5.00 2.55
N PRO A 177 14.32 5.28 3.05
CA PRO A 177 15.15 6.36 2.54
C PRO A 177 15.38 6.33 1.03
N VAL A 178 15.53 5.13 0.45
CA VAL A 178 15.79 4.94 -0.99
C VAL A 178 14.64 5.48 -1.85
N PHE A 179 13.40 5.17 -1.50
CA PHE A 179 12.22 5.66 -2.25
C PHE A 179 11.98 7.15 -2.02
N ARG A 180 12.20 7.61 -0.78
CA ARG A 180 12.11 9.04 -0.48
C ARG A 180 13.15 9.84 -1.28
N THR A 181 14.38 9.36 -1.36
CA THR A 181 15.44 10.00 -2.15
C THR A 181 15.05 10.09 -3.63
N ALA A 182 14.58 9.01 -4.23
CA ALA A 182 14.09 9.00 -5.60
C ALA A 182 12.96 10.02 -5.81
N ALA A 183 11.95 9.99 -4.96
CA ALA A 183 10.82 10.92 -5.02
C ALA A 183 11.26 12.38 -4.79
N MET A 184 12.21 12.66 -3.90
CA MET A 184 12.78 13.99 -3.68
C MET A 184 13.47 14.53 -4.94
N ILE A 185 14.26 13.71 -5.62
CA ILE A 185 14.93 14.10 -6.88
C ILE A 185 13.89 14.46 -7.93
N VAL A 186 12.87 13.64 -8.10
CA VAL A 186 11.80 13.83 -9.09
C VAL A 186 10.96 15.07 -8.77
N ARG A 187 10.49 15.19 -7.53
CA ARG A 187 9.60 16.28 -7.08
C ARG A 187 10.25 17.66 -7.11
N ASN A 188 11.57 17.72 -6.97
CA ASN A 188 12.33 18.96 -7.09
C ASN A 188 12.75 19.28 -8.55
N GLY A 189 12.31 18.48 -9.54
CA GLY A 189 12.62 18.72 -10.95
C GLY A 189 14.10 18.53 -11.30
N LEU A 190 14.86 17.77 -10.51
CA LEU A 190 16.32 17.65 -10.66
C LEU A 190 16.72 16.79 -11.89
N ILE A 191 15.76 16.05 -12.42
CA ILE A 191 15.89 15.34 -13.72
C ILE A 191 15.03 15.99 -14.82
N GLY A 192 14.58 17.23 -14.62
CA GLY A 192 13.72 17.94 -15.56
C GLY A 192 12.24 17.54 -15.42
N ASP A 193 11.46 17.85 -16.46
CA ASP A 193 10.02 17.56 -16.49
C ASP A 193 9.79 16.08 -16.78
N ILE A 194 8.98 15.43 -15.96
CA ILE A 194 8.65 14.01 -16.13
C ILE A 194 7.68 13.84 -17.31
N LYS A 195 8.02 12.96 -18.23
CA LYS A 195 7.19 12.60 -19.38
C LYS A 195 6.70 11.16 -19.31
N TYR A 196 7.54 10.26 -18.79
CA TYR A 196 7.24 8.83 -18.70
C TYR A 196 7.61 8.30 -17.34
N VAL A 197 6.83 7.32 -16.88
CA VAL A 197 7.10 6.56 -15.66
C VAL A 197 6.85 5.08 -15.94
N ASP A 198 7.74 4.21 -15.51
CA ASP A 198 7.47 2.78 -15.50
C ASP A 198 7.19 2.32 -14.08
N ALA A 199 6.14 1.53 -13.90
CA ALA A 199 5.87 0.81 -12.65
C ALA A 199 5.93 -0.70 -12.93
N ASN A 200 7.03 -1.32 -12.50
CA ASN A 200 7.32 -2.72 -12.75
C ASN A 200 7.35 -3.47 -11.42
N TYR A 201 6.52 -4.47 -11.24
CA TYR A 201 6.51 -5.26 -10.01
C TYR A 201 6.87 -6.73 -10.24
N GLY A 202 7.73 -6.95 -11.20
CA GLY A 202 8.36 -8.21 -11.45
C GLY A 202 7.68 -9.04 -12.53
N ARG A 203 8.43 -10.01 -13.02
CA ARG A 203 7.90 -11.08 -13.86
C ARG A 203 6.99 -11.92 -12.98
N GLY A 204 5.67 -11.77 -13.14
CA GLY A 204 4.69 -12.41 -12.31
C GLY A 204 5.02 -13.87 -12.04
N GLY A 205 5.08 -14.23 -10.77
CA GLY A 205 4.91 -15.59 -10.30
C GLY A 205 6.00 -16.63 -10.52
N GLN A 206 6.96 -16.43 -11.41
CA GLN A 206 7.92 -17.50 -11.76
C GLN A 206 8.86 -17.92 -10.62
N LYS A 207 9.10 -17.09 -9.62
CA LYS A 207 9.98 -17.43 -8.47
C LYS A 207 9.25 -17.73 -7.17
N LEU A 208 7.97 -17.45 -7.08
CA LEU A 208 7.21 -17.64 -5.84
C LEU A 208 6.35 -18.91 -5.82
N GLY A 209 6.46 -19.76 -6.85
CA GLY A 209 5.70 -21.02 -6.91
C GLY A 209 4.19 -20.84 -7.02
N GLY A 210 3.74 -19.62 -7.30
CA GLY A 210 2.33 -19.32 -7.50
C GLY A 210 1.98 -19.17 -8.98
N PRO A 211 0.70 -19.21 -9.30
CA PRO A 211 0.23 -19.02 -10.63
C PRO A 211 0.49 -17.60 -11.14
N SER A 212 0.80 -17.53 -12.38
CA SER A 212 1.25 -16.31 -13.05
C SER A 212 0.14 -15.38 -13.51
N HIS A 213 -1.13 -15.63 -13.17
CA HIS A 213 -2.26 -14.83 -13.63
C HIS A 213 -2.77 -13.85 -12.56
N PRO A 214 -2.86 -12.54 -12.84
CA PRO A 214 -3.19 -11.56 -11.82
C PRO A 214 -4.68 -11.45 -11.47
N ILE A 215 -5.63 -11.98 -12.25
CA ILE A 215 -7.04 -11.59 -12.07
C ILE A 215 -8.04 -12.74 -12.15
N ARG A 216 -7.75 -13.81 -12.87
CA ARG A 216 -8.69 -14.94 -13.05
C ARG A 216 -8.01 -16.29 -12.94
N PHE A 217 -7.17 -16.43 -11.92
CA PHE A 217 -6.50 -17.70 -11.66
C PHE A 217 -7.49 -18.83 -11.44
N PHE A 218 -8.62 -18.52 -10.80
CA PHE A 218 -9.65 -19.49 -10.46
C PHE A 218 -10.73 -19.66 -11.54
N ASP A 219 -10.69 -18.90 -12.63
CA ASP A 219 -11.55 -19.20 -13.81
C ASP A 219 -11.17 -20.53 -14.47
N ASP A 220 -9.94 -21.02 -14.26
CA ASP A 220 -9.59 -22.39 -14.60
C ASP A 220 -9.98 -23.31 -13.44
N PRO A 221 -10.93 -24.26 -13.62
CA PRO A 221 -11.33 -25.19 -12.57
C PRO A 221 -10.18 -25.97 -11.92
N LYS A 222 -9.03 -26.12 -12.63
CA LYS A 222 -7.82 -26.77 -12.10
C LYS A 222 -7.14 -25.95 -11.00
N ASN A 223 -7.40 -24.66 -10.95
CA ASN A 223 -6.82 -23.73 -10.00
C ASN A 223 -7.81 -23.32 -8.90
N ALA A 224 -9.06 -23.75 -8.97
CA ALA A 224 -10.04 -23.51 -7.94
C ALA A 224 -9.55 -24.09 -6.60
N ALA A 225 -9.71 -23.31 -5.53
CA ALA A 225 -9.40 -23.80 -4.19
C ALA A 225 -10.25 -25.04 -3.88
N THR A 226 -9.59 -26.17 -3.60
CA THR A 226 -10.27 -27.44 -3.33
C THR A 226 -10.89 -27.42 -1.95
N GLU A 227 -12.09 -28.02 -1.83
CA GLU A 227 -12.75 -28.23 -0.55
C GLU A 227 -11.90 -29.10 0.37
N SER A 228 -11.86 -28.74 1.63
CA SER A 228 -11.18 -29.48 2.70
C SER A 228 -12.16 -29.73 3.85
N ALA A 229 -11.85 -30.72 4.71
CA ALA A 229 -12.62 -30.92 5.94
C ALA A 229 -12.58 -29.64 6.78
N PRO A 230 -13.73 -29.22 7.37
CA PRO A 230 -13.80 -28.00 8.18
C PRO A 230 -12.72 -27.94 9.27
N ASN A 231 -12.14 -26.76 9.46
CA ASN A 231 -11.18 -26.51 10.54
C ASN A 231 -11.96 -26.00 11.78
N PRO A 232 -12.01 -26.75 12.89
CA PRO A 232 -12.75 -26.35 14.09
C PRO A 232 -12.15 -25.11 14.79
N ASN A 233 -10.92 -24.73 14.44
CA ASN A 233 -10.27 -23.56 15.00
C ASN A 233 -10.59 -22.27 14.26
N VAL A 234 -11.24 -22.32 13.09
CA VAL A 234 -11.56 -21.17 12.25
C VAL A 234 -13.07 -20.93 12.22
N ASP A 235 -13.48 -19.75 12.61
CA ASP A 235 -14.81 -19.26 12.25
C ASP A 235 -14.84 -18.96 10.75
N TRP A 236 -15.26 -19.95 9.96
CA TRP A 236 -15.22 -19.88 8.52
C TRP A 236 -16.18 -18.85 7.93
N ASP A 237 -17.33 -18.65 8.56
CA ASP A 237 -18.29 -17.62 8.15
C ASP A 237 -17.72 -16.21 8.34
N MET A 238 -17.06 -15.97 9.47
CA MET A 238 -16.34 -14.73 9.73
C MET A 238 -15.14 -14.56 8.78
N TRP A 239 -14.42 -15.64 8.45
CA TRP A 239 -13.31 -15.57 7.50
C TRP A 239 -13.79 -15.18 6.10
N LEU A 240 -14.88 -15.76 5.62
CA LEU A 240 -15.51 -15.42 4.33
C LEU A 240 -16.03 -13.98 4.30
N GLY A 241 -16.61 -13.50 5.39
CA GLY A 241 -17.09 -12.12 5.51
C GLY A 241 -18.02 -11.70 4.37
N PRO A 242 -17.70 -10.63 3.64
CA PRO A 242 -18.53 -10.12 2.55
C PRO A 242 -18.53 -10.98 1.28
N ALA A 243 -17.62 -11.96 1.18
CA ALA A 243 -17.48 -12.81 0.01
C ALA A 243 -18.65 -13.80 -0.13
N LYS A 244 -18.78 -14.42 -1.30
CA LYS A 244 -19.76 -15.50 -1.52
C LYS A 244 -19.47 -16.67 -0.59
N TRP A 245 -20.53 -17.28 -0.10
CA TRP A 245 -20.37 -18.50 0.70
C TRP A 245 -19.78 -19.64 -0.14
N ARG A 246 -18.81 -20.34 0.43
CA ARG A 246 -18.22 -21.56 -0.14
C ARG A 246 -17.72 -22.47 0.98
N ALA A 247 -17.53 -23.76 0.66
CA ALA A 247 -16.96 -24.72 1.57
C ALA A 247 -15.55 -24.33 2.02
N TYR A 248 -15.15 -24.80 3.20
CA TYR A 248 -13.82 -24.53 3.74
C TYR A 248 -12.71 -25.10 2.84
N SER A 249 -11.62 -24.36 2.73
CA SER A 249 -10.42 -24.78 2.01
C SER A 249 -9.15 -24.45 2.78
N ASP A 250 -8.32 -25.47 3.00
CA ASP A 250 -6.97 -25.30 3.59
C ASP A 250 -6.05 -24.42 2.72
N GLN A 251 -6.35 -24.27 1.44
CA GLN A 251 -5.56 -23.43 0.54
C GLN A 251 -5.87 -21.95 0.76
N LEU A 252 -7.09 -21.60 1.15
CA LEU A 252 -7.51 -20.24 1.46
C LEU A 252 -7.15 -19.85 2.89
N ALA A 253 -7.46 -20.71 3.86
CA ALA A 253 -7.16 -20.53 5.28
C ALA A 253 -6.42 -21.74 5.85
N PRO A 254 -5.10 -21.82 5.63
CA PRO A 254 -4.31 -22.99 6.00
C PRO A 254 -4.27 -23.21 7.52
N ARG A 255 -4.34 -24.49 7.93
CA ARG A 255 -4.22 -24.92 9.33
C ARG A 255 -2.84 -24.61 9.87
N GLY A 256 -2.80 -24.15 11.11
CA GLY A 256 -1.59 -23.85 11.85
C GLY A 256 -1.00 -22.49 11.51
N VAL A 257 -0.35 -21.92 12.52
CA VAL A 257 0.09 -20.51 12.52
C VAL A 257 1.18 -20.19 11.50
N ASN A 258 2.03 -21.16 11.13
CA ASN A 258 3.17 -20.94 10.23
C ASN A 258 2.93 -21.43 8.80
N LYS A 259 1.80 -22.06 8.52
CA LYS A 259 1.49 -22.50 7.17
C LYS A 259 0.94 -21.33 6.36
N PHE A 260 1.38 -21.27 5.14
CA PHE A 260 1.10 -20.22 4.21
C PHE A 260 1.13 -20.82 2.81
N TYR A 261 0.03 -20.71 2.13
CA TYR A 261 -0.01 -20.95 0.70
C TYR A 261 0.08 -19.58 0.02
N PRO A 262 1.27 -19.22 -0.53
CA PRO A 262 1.40 -17.95 -1.20
C PRO A 262 0.39 -17.92 -2.33
N MET A 263 -0.34 -16.84 -2.39
CA MET A 263 -1.13 -16.46 -3.55
C MET A 263 -2.60 -16.94 -3.60
N PHE A 264 -3.04 -18.01 -2.96
CA PHE A 264 -4.40 -18.50 -3.17
C PHE A 264 -5.49 -17.43 -2.96
N TRP A 265 -5.70 -16.95 -1.76
CA TRP A 265 -6.73 -15.94 -1.53
C TRP A 265 -6.46 -14.59 -2.23
N ARG A 266 -5.18 -14.25 -2.48
CA ARG A 266 -4.80 -13.00 -3.17
C ARG A 266 -5.26 -12.95 -4.63
N PHE A 267 -5.38 -14.10 -5.28
CA PHE A 267 -5.80 -14.23 -6.67
C PHE A 267 -7.23 -14.70 -6.85
N ASP A 268 -7.93 -14.95 -5.74
CA ASP A 268 -9.35 -15.28 -5.76
C ASP A 268 -10.16 -13.97 -5.79
N ASP A 269 -11.03 -13.83 -6.78
CA ASP A 269 -11.81 -12.62 -7.05
C ASP A 269 -12.81 -12.26 -5.93
N ASP A 270 -13.04 -13.15 -4.97
CA ASP A 270 -13.86 -12.88 -3.79
C ASP A 270 -13.05 -12.32 -2.60
N PHE A 271 -11.72 -12.52 -2.55
CA PHE A 271 -10.90 -12.24 -1.37
C PHE A 271 -9.74 -11.29 -1.59
N GLY A 272 -9.14 -11.27 -2.78
CA GLY A 272 -7.95 -10.51 -3.09
C GLY A 272 -8.06 -9.73 -4.38
N THR A 273 -7.14 -8.81 -4.55
CA THR A 273 -7.08 -7.90 -5.70
C THR A 273 -5.98 -8.28 -6.69
N GLY A 274 -5.48 -9.51 -6.58
CA GLY A 274 -4.45 -10.05 -7.47
C GLY A 274 -3.08 -9.38 -7.28
N TYR A 275 -2.24 -9.57 -8.28
CA TYR A 275 -0.87 -9.05 -8.23
C TYR A 275 -0.80 -7.53 -8.29
N ASN A 276 -1.77 -6.90 -8.97
CA ASN A 276 -1.88 -5.44 -9.01
C ASN A 276 -2.15 -4.86 -7.62
N GLY A 277 -2.98 -5.50 -6.80
CA GLY A 277 -3.19 -5.10 -5.41
C GLY A 277 -2.02 -5.46 -4.49
N ASP A 278 -1.43 -6.66 -4.66
CA ASP A 278 -0.36 -7.09 -3.77
C ASP A 278 0.95 -6.31 -4.01
N TRP A 279 1.46 -6.28 -5.24
CA TRP A 279 2.71 -5.58 -5.58
C TRP A 279 2.51 -4.21 -6.24
N GLY A 280 1.45 -4.05 -7.02
CA GLY A 280 1.12 -2.76 -7.64
C GLY A 280 0.90 -1.68 -6.59
N ALA A 281 0.24 -1.99 -5.47
CA ALA A 281 0.06 -1.06 -4.35
C ALA A 281 1.38 -0.53 -3.76
N HIS A 282 2.51 -1.16 -4.06
CA HIS A 282 3.83 -0.65 -3.68
C HIS A 282 4.43 0.27 -4.75
N HIS A 283 4.43 -0.16 -6.01
CA HIS A 283 5.18 0.53 -7.07
C HIS A 283 4.36 1.57 -7.82
N LEU A 284 3.06 1.36 -8.01
CA LEU A 284 2.14 2.40 -8.47
C LEU A 284 2.02 3.54 -7.45
N ASP A 285 2.05 3.21 -6.16
CA ASP A 285 2.07 4.20 -5.08
C ASP A 285 3.33 5.08 -5.13
N ILE A 286 4.51 4.49 -5.33
CA ILE A 286 5.76 5.25 -5.48
C ILE A 286 5.76 6.09 -6.76
N ALA A 287 5.23 5.55 -7.86
CA ALA A 287 5.08 6.31 -9.11
C ALA A 287 4.20 7.55 -8.89
N GLN A 288 3.01 7.36 -8.27
CA GLN A 288 2.08 8.43 -7.94
C GLN A 288 2.70 9.48 -7.01
N TRP A 289 3.45 9.05 -5.99
CA TRP A 289 4.16 9.93 -5.06
C TRP A 289 5.22 10.77 -5.76
N GLY A 290 6.02 10.14 -6.65
CA GLY A 290 7.07 10.83 -7.40
C GLY A 290 6.54 11.90 -8.35
N ILE A 291 5.41 11.67 -9.00
CA ILE A 291 4.80 12.63 -9.94
C ILE A 291 3.80 13.60 -9.28
N ASP A 292 3.74 13.65 -7.95
CA ASP A 292 2.85 14.57 -7.19
C ASP A 292 1.36 14.34 -7.37
N MET A 293 0.92 13.09 -7.42
CA MET A 293 -0.48 12.75 -7.69
C MET A 293 -1.19 12.07 -6.50
N ASP A 294 -0.72 12.32 -5.28
CA ASP A 294 -1.31 11.76 -4.06
C ASP A 294 -2.75 12.18 -3.79
N ASP A 295 -3.19 13.30 -4.36
CA ASP A 295 -4.52 13.87 -4.26
C ASP A 295 -5.30 13.84 -5.60
N SER A 296 -4.76 13.15 -6.60
CA SER A 296 -5.31 13.08 -7.96
C SER A 296 -5.23 11.64 -8.52
N GLY A 297 -5.15 11.51 -9.82
CA GLY A 297 -5.05 10.22 -10.52
C GLY A 297 -4.95 10.39 -12.03
N PRO A 298 -4.93 9.29 -12.78
CA PRO A 298 -4.96 9.34 -14.23
C PRO A 298 -6.32 9.84 -14.71
N TYR A 299 -6.36 10.47 -15.88
CA TYR A 299 -7.64 10.83 -16.53
C TYR A 299 -8.01 9.85 -17.66
N LYS A 300 -7.07 8.99 -18.07
CA LYS A 300 -7.27 8.01 -19.15
C LYS A 300 -6.45 6.76 -18.90
N ILE A 301 -7.06 5.62 -19.13
CA ILE A 301 -6.43 4.32 -19.16
C ILE A 301 -6.39 3.84 -20.60
N ILE A 302 -5.23 3.39 -21.06
CA ILE A 302 -5.02 2.88 -22.42
C ILE A 302 -4.47 1.46 -22.29
N ARG A 303 -5.17 0.50 -22.88
CA ARG A 303 -4.62 -0.81 -23.13
C ARG A 303 -3.53 -0.68 -24.19
N SER A 304 -2.33 -1.14 -23.89
CA SER A 304 -1.23 -1.17 -24.86
C SER A 304 -1.29 -2.46 -25.66
N ASP A 305 -1.04 -2.35 -26.97
CA ASP A 305 -0.88 -3.52 -27.84
C ASP A 305 0.54 -4.12 -27.75
N GLU A 306 1.45 -3.45 -27.05
CA GLU A 306 2.79 -3.99 -26.78
C GLU A 306 2.65 -5.23 -25.90
N PRO A 307 3.13 -6.41 -26.34
CA PRO A 307 3.04 -7.62 -25.55
C PRO A 307 3.87 -7.44 -24.27
N TYR A 308 3.25 -7.77 -23.16
CA TYR A 308 3.87 -7.66 -21.83
C TYR A 308 4.99 -8.70 -21.64
N SER A 309 4.89 -9.86 -22.32
CA SER A 309 5.86 -10.95 -22.34
C SER A 309 5.58 -11.84 -23.54
N THR A 310 6.63 -12.47 -24.07
CA THR A 310 6.51 -13.57 -25.03
C THR A 310 6.02 -14.86 -24.36
N ASP A 311 6.14 -14.95 -23.03
CA ASP A 311 5.66 -16.09 -22.28
C ASP A 311 4.15 -16.00 -22.13
N LEU A 312 3.46 -17.00 -22.64
CA LEU A 312 2.03 -17.15 -22.43
C LEU A 312 1.77 -17.42 -20.94
N TYR A 313 0.94 -16.60 -20.32
CA TYR A 313 0.41 -16.92 -19.01
C TYR A 313 -0.43 -18.20 -19.08
N HIS A 314 -0.51 -18.92 -17.97
CA HIS A 314 -1.35 -20.10 -17.86
C HIS A 314 -2.76 -19.79 -18.36
N GLY A 315 -3.23 -20.59 -19.34
CA GLY A 315 -4.50 -20.37 -20.01
C GLY A 315 -4.43 -19.68 -21.38
N GLY A 316 -3.22 -19.40 -21.92
CA GLY A 316 -3.03 -18.90 -23.29
C GLY A 316 -3.42 -17.44 -23.51
N ARG A 317 -3.63 -16.66 -22.45
CA ARG A 317 -3.93 -15.23 -22.56
C ARG A 317 -2.65 -14.41 -22.61
N ARG A 318 -2.57 -13.48 -23.55
CA ARG A 318 -1.48 -12.52 -23.67
C ARG A 318 -1.59 -11.48 -22.55
N GLN A 319 -0.47 -11.13 -21.94
CA GLN A 319 -0.38 -9.94 -21.11
C GLN A 319 -0.19 -8.71 -21.98
N PHE A 320 -0.89 -7.67 -21.64
CA PHE A 320 -0.79 -6.38 -22.28
C PHE A 320 -0.14 -5.40 -21.32
N GLY A 321 0.72 -4.53 -21.84
CA GLY A 321 1.12 -3.35 -21.12
C GLY A 321 -0.10 -2.44 -20.93
N MET A 322 -0.09 -1.65 -19.86
CA MET A 322 -1.12 -0.68 -19.61
C MET A 322 -0.51 0.68 -19.39
N LYS A 323 -1.17 1.69 -19.94
CA LYS A 323 -0.78 3.08 -19.81
C LYS A 323 -1.84 3.83 -19.04
N MET A 324 -1.42 4.58 -18.05
CA MET A 324 -2.24 5.53 -17.33
C MET A 324 -1.74 6.93 -17.66
N ILE A 325 -2.61 7.80 -18.12
CA ILE A 325 -2.25 9.16 -18.51
C ILE A 325 -2.69 10.12 -17.42
N PHE A 326 -1.73 10.84 -16.85
CA PHE A 326 -1.92 11.86 -15.84
C PHE A 326 -1.72 13.25 -16.44
N LYS A 327 -2.28 14.27 -15.80
CA LYS A 327 -1.96 15.68 -16.08
C LYS A 327 -0.95 16.19 -15.08
N SER A 328 0.20 16.64 -15.56
CA SER A 328 1.19 17.32 -14.73
C SER A 328 0.58 18.54 -14.05
N LYS A 329 0.74 18.66 -12.74
CA LYS A 329 0.30 19.84 -11.98
C LYS A 329 1.08 21.11 -12.34
N LYS A 330 2.28 20.93 -12.92
CA LYS A 330 3.17 22.04 -13.26
C LYS A 330 2.68 22.82 -14.48
N ASP A 331 2.29 22.12 -15.54
CA ASP A 331 2.04 22.70 -16.85
C ASP A 331 0.85 22.08 -17.61
N GLY A 332 0.15 21.11 -17.00
CA GLY A 332 -0.96 20.40 -17.62
C GLY A 332 -0.56 19.41 -18.72
N SER A 333 0.74 19.23 -18.98
CA SER A 333 1.22 18.24 -19.96
C SER A 333 0.91 16.81 -19.50
N ASP A 334 0.89 15.88 -20.46
CA ASP A 334 0.67 14.48 -20.16
C ASP A 334 1.92 13.81 -19.58
N ILE A 335 1.69 12.99 -18.55
CA ILE A 335 2.66 12.05 -18.01
C ILE A 335 2.10 10.67 -18.28
N GLU A 336 2.83 9.86 -19.07
CA GLU A 336 2.46 8.48 -19.36
C GLU A 336 3.10 7.56 -18.31
N LEU A 337 2.29 6.95 -17.45
CA LEU A 337 2.73 5.86 -16.60
C LEU A 337 2.46 4.54 -17.32
N TYR A 338 3.50 3.75 -17.53
CA TYR A 338 3.44 2.44 -18.13
C TYR A 338 3.63 1.35 -17.07
N HIS A 339 2.66 0.45 -16.98
CA HIS A 339 2.80 -0.77 -16.20
C HIS A 339 3.22 -1.89 -17.14
N GLY A 340 4.41 -2.43 -16.92
CA GLY A 340 5.01 -3.44 -17.77
C GLY A 340 6.00 -4.35 -17.06
N PRO A 341 6.53 -5.38 -17.73
CA PRO A 341 7.38 -6.43 -17.15
C PRO A 341 8.87 -6.09 -17.16
N PHE A 342 9.24 -4.87 -17.47
CA PHE A 342 10.62 -4.53 -17.79
C PHE A 342 11.52 -4.44 -16.57
N GLY A 343 12.45 -5.37 -16.48
CA GLY A 343 13.63 -5.25 -15.65
C GLY A 343 13.45 -5.52 -14.16
N THR A 344 14.50 -5.20 -13.41
CA THR A 344 14.58 -5.37 -11.95
C THR A 344 14.22 -4.10 -11.18
N TRP A 345 13.94 -2.99 -11.86
CA TRP A 345 13.56 -1.73 -11.27
C TRP A 345 12.05 -1.70 -11.00
N GLY A 346 11.67 -1.36 -9.76
CA GLY A 346 10.26 -1.26 -9.38
C GLY A 346 9.59 -0.05 -10.00
N THR A 347 10.23 1.13 -9.91
CA THR A 347 9.73 2.36 -10.50
C THR A 347 10.86 3.11 -11.20
N VAL A 348 10.61 3.58 -12.42
CA VAL A 348 11.57 4.37 -13.20
C VAL A 348 10.88 5.65 -13.66
N PHE A 349 11.50 6.80 -13.38
CA PHE A 349 11.04 8.12 -13.80
C PHE A 349 11.96 8.63 -14.92
N TYR A 350 11.37 9.00 -16.04
CA TYR A 350 12.08 9.55 -17.19
C TYR A 350 11.75 11.03 -17.32
N GLY A 351 12.75 11.86 -17.05
CA GLY A 351 12.67 13.30 -17.16
C GLY A 351 13.44 13.82 -18.38
N THR A 352 13.25 15.11 -18.70
CA THR A 352 13.91 15.77 -19.84
C THR A 352 15.41 16.02 -19.62
N LYS A 353 15.95 15.74 -18.41
CA LYS A 353 17.36 15.94 -18.06
C LYS A 353 18.00 14.74 -17.37
N GLY A 354 17.24 13.68 -17.13
CA GLY A 354 17.76 12.50 -16.44
C GLY A 354 16.73 11.42 -16.21
N VAL A 355 17.21 10.30 -15.66
CA VAL A 355 16.41 9.14 -15.30
C VAL A 355 16.69 8.75 -13.86
N VAL A 356 15.65 8.43 -13.11
CA VAL A 356 15.76 7.85 -11.75
C VAL A 356 15.06 6.50 -11.73
N ALA A 357 15.79 5.46 -11.36
CA ALA A 357 15.25 4.12 -11.17
C ALA A 357 15.41 3.69 -9.72
N VAL A 358 14.34 3.13 -9.12
CA VAL A 358 14.32 2.75 -7.71
C VAL A 358 13.57 1.44 -7.50
N ASN A 359 14.09 0.62 -6.60
CA ASN A 359 13.42 -0.55 -6.05
C ASN A 359 13.91 -0.79 -4.62
N ARG A 360 13.40 -1.82 -3.95
CA ARG A 360 13.84 -2.24 -2.62
C ARG A 360 15.34 -2.54 -2.64
N GLY A 361 16.11 -1.79 -1.85
CA GLY A 361 17.56 -1.91 -1.78
C GLY A 361 18.34 -1.40 -3.00
N LYS A 362 17.69 -0.75 -3.97
CA LYS A 362 18.32 -0.32 -5.23
C LYS A 362 17.91 1.09 -5.60
N ILE A 363 18.87 1.87 -6.06
CA ILE A 363 18.64 3.18 -6.70
C ILE A 363 19.71 3.44 -7.73
N ALA A 364 19.34 4.01 -8.86
CA ALA A 364 20.27 4.52 -9.84
C ALA A 364 19.74 5.82 -10.45
N VAL A 365 20.65 6.74 -10.72
CA VAL A 365 20.35 8.03 -11.34
C VAL A 365 21.31 8.26 -12.50
N TRP A 366 20.74 8.68 -13.62
CA TRP A 366 21.47 9.07 -14.82
C TRP A 366 21.13 10.52 -15.17
N GLU A 367 22.12 11.25 -15.70
CA GLU A 367 21.93 12.52 -16.41
C GLU A 367 21.81 12.29 -17.90
N GLY A 368 20.98 13.10 -18.59
CA GLY A 368 20.72 13.01 -20.02
C GLY A 368 19.25 12.76 -20.34
N GLU A 369 18.89 12.79 -21.60
CA GLU A 369 17.54 12.58 -22.08
C GLU A 369 17.46 11.33 -22.98
N VAL A 370 16.41 10.53 -22.83
CA VAL A 370 16.19 9.32 -23.64
C VAL A 370 14.94 9.41 -24.51
N GLY A 371 14.20 10.50 -24.46
CA GLY A 371 12.92 10.63 -25.13
C GLY A 371 11.90 9.59 -24.62
N LYS A 372 11.10 9.02 -25.53
CA LYS A 372 10.17 7.94 -25.20
C LYS A 372 10.95 6.62 -24.99
N PRO A 373 10.86 6.01 -23.80
CA PRO A 373 11.63 4.79 -23.52
C PRO A 373 11.09 3.62 -24.36
N THR A 374 11.97 2.96 -25.12
CA THR A 374 11.69 1.73 -25.85
C THR A 374 11.95 0.51 -24.96
N ALA A 375 11.55 -0.67 -25.40
CA ALA A 375 11.83 -1.92 -24.69
C ALA A 375 13.33 -2.16 -24.51
N GLU A 376 14.15 -1.80 -25.51
CA GLU A 376 15.61 -1.93 -25.48
C GLU A 376 16.22 -0.99 -24.44
N ILE A 377 15.77 0.28 -24.38
CA ILE A 377 16.22 1.25 -23.39
C ILE A 377 15.86 0.75 -21.97
N ARG A 378 14.62 0.31 -21.76
CA ARG A 378 14.18 -0.24 -20.48
C ARG A 378 15.02 -1.43 -20.04
N GLN A 379 15.29 -2.35 -20.97
CA GLN A 379 16.12 -3.51 -20.68
C GLN A 379 17.59 -3.12 -20.42
N ALA A 380 18.16 -2.19 -21.19
CA ALA A 380 19.52 -1.72 -20.99
C ALA A 380 19.69 -1.06 -19.62
N LEU A 381 18.75 -0.21 -19.20
CA LEU A 381 18.75 0.38 -17.84
C LEU A 381 18.62 -0.70 -16.75
N ALA A 382 17.78 -1.70 -16.97
CA ALA A 382 17.62 -2.81 -16.04
C ALA A 382 18.90 -3.64 -15.87
N ASP A 383 19.64 -3.79 -16.94
CA ASP A 383 20.91 -4.51 -16.97
C ASP A 383 22.13 -3.62 -16.60
N MET A 384 21.89 -2.34 -16.27
CA MET A 384 22.94 -1.32 -16.05
C MET A 384 23.91 -1.19 -17.24
N LYS A 385 23.43 -1.45 -18.44
CA LYS A 385 24.19 -1.24 -19.67
C LYS A 385 24.18 0.23 -20.10
N PRO A 386 25.20 0.69 -20.85
CA PRO A 386 25.19 2.03 -21.43
C PRO A 386 23.96 2.27 -22.30
N VAL A 387 23.36 3.45 -22.15
CA VAL A 387 22.30 3.97 -23.00
C VAL A 387 22.80 5.26 -23.62
N ALA A 388 22.65 5.40 -24.93
CA ALA A 388 23.06 6.60 -25.64
C ALA A 388 22.38 7.84 -25.04
N GLY A 389 23.16 8.89 -24.80
CA GLY A 389 22.68 10.12 -24.18
C GLY A 389 22.57 10.11 -22.65
N LEU A 390 22.84 8.98 -21.98
CA LEU A 390 22.80 8.87 -20.52
C LEU A 390 24.19 8.68 -19.92
N THR A 391 24.46 9.40 -18.83
CA THR A 391 25.65 9.23 -17.99
C THR A 391 25.22 8.88 -16.55
N VAL A 392 25.79 7.81 -16.00
CA VAL A 392 25.49 7.38 -14.62
C VAL A 392 26.03 8.44 -13.64
N VAL A 393 25.16 8.92 -12.77
CA VAL A 393 25.52 9.82 -11.66
C VAL A 393 25.94 9.01 -10.43
N ALA A 394 25.07 8.12 -10.00
CA ALA A 394 25.33 7.19 -8.90
C ALA A 394 24.37 6.01 -9.01
N ALA A 395 24.83 4.85 -8.59
CA ALA A 395 24.01 3.64 -8.59
C ALA A 395 24.38 2.70 -7.44
N SER A 396 23.36 2.13 -6.81
CA SER A 396 23.47 0.97 -5.94
C SER A 396 22.50 -0.10 -6.43
N VAL A 397 23.03 -1.25 -6.83
CA VAL A 397 22.28 -2.42 -7.31
C VAL A 397 22.33 -3.55 -6.30
N GLY A 398 22.33 -3.22 -5.01
CA GLY A 398 22.34 -4.17 -3.91
C GLY A 398 21.33 -5.31 -4.04
N LYS A 399 21.38 -6.27 -3.14
CA LYS A 399 20.45 -7.41 -3.14
C LYS A 399 19.01 -6.92 -3.03
N ASP A 400 18.11 -7.56 -3.78
CA ASP A 400 16.67 -7.34 -3.65
C ASP A 400 16.24 -7.77 -2.25
N TYR A 401 15.91 -6.81 -1.42
CA TYR A 401 15.41 -7.09 -0.09
C TYR A 401 13.92 -7.38 -0.20
N GLY A 402 13.51 -8.61 0.00
CA GLY A 402 12.11 -9.02 0.07
C GLY A 402 11.27 -8.18 1.04
N THR A 403 10.30 -8.74 1.69
CA THR A 403 9.35 -8.04 2.58
C THR A 403 9.98 -7.43 3.84
N ASP A 404 11.27 -7.70 4.16
CA ASP A 404 11.79 -7.63 5.54
C ASP A 404 12.92 -6.61 5.78
N SER A 405 13.16 -5.66 4.91
CA SER A 405 14.47 -5.00 4.87
C SER A 405 14.57 -3.53 5.20
N SER A 406 13.59 -2.95 5.89
CA SER A 406 13.76 -1.58 6.41
C SER A 406 14.97 -1.43 7.36
N ASP A 407 15.45 -2.53 7.93
CA ASP A 407 16.45 -2.54 9.01
C ASP A 407 17.81 -3.14 8.62
N LYS A 408 17.98 -3.64 7.38
CA LYS A 408 19.28 -4.15 6.95
C LYS A 408 20.16 -2.99 6.49
N LYS A 409 21.20 -2.70 7.26
CA LYS A 409 22.23 -1.74 6.87
C LYS A 409 22.95 -2.26 5.62
N ASP A 410 22.73 -1.59 4.51
CA ASP A 410 23.53 -1.73 3.30
C ASP A 410 24.39 -0.47 3.17
N ASP A 411 25.67 -0.60 3.48
CA ASP A 411 26.59 0.54 3.47
C ASP A 411 26.73 1.15 2.08
N ARG A 412 26.64 0.32 1.01
CA ARG A 412 26.71 0.81 -0.38
C ARG A 412 25.47 1.62 -0.73
N LEU A 413 24.28 1.14 -0.37
CA LEU A 413 23.04 1.86 -0.59
C LEU A 413 23.04 3.18 0.20
N THR A 414 23.46 3.14 1.45
CA THR A 414 23.58 4.32 2.32
C THR A 414 24.55 5.35 1.72
N ALA A 415 25.73 4.92 1.26
CA ALA A 415 26.69 5.78 0.59
C ALA A 415 26.15 6.39 -0.71
N THR A 416 25.44 5.59 -1.51
CA THR A 416 24.83 6.07 -2.76
C THR A 416 23.74 7.11 -2.48
N ILE A 417 22.86 6.88 -1.48
CA ILE A 417 21.86 7.84 -1.06
C ILE A 417 22.52 9.14 -0.59
N LYS A 418 23.61 9.05 0.18
CA LYS A 418 24.36 10.23 0.60
C LYS A 418 24.96 11.00 -0.58
N THR A 419 25.61 10.31 -1.52
CA THR A 419 26.15 10.92 -2.74
C THR A 419 25.07 11.68 -3.53
N LEU A 420 23.90 11.08 -3.70
CA LEU A 420 22.76 11.71 -4.39
C LEU A 420 22.23 12.91 -3.59
N SER A 421 22.11 12.77 -2.27
CA SER A 421 21.64 13.86 -1.39
C SER A 421 22.59 15.06 -1.44
N ASP A 422 23.89 14.82 -1.38
CA ASP A 422 24.92 15.87 -1.44
C ASP A 422 24.93 16.55 -2.81
N LYS A 423 24.96 15.75 -3.91
CA LYS A 423 24.96 16.27 -5.28
C LYS A 423 23.77 17.17 -5.57
N TYR A 424 22.57 16.74 -5.17
CA TYR A 424 21.33 17.42 -5.46
C TYR A 424 20.85 18.34 -4.32
N GLN A 425 21.65 18.49 -3.26
CA GLN A 425 21.35 19.33 -2.09
C GLN A 425 19.94 19.04 -1.51
N LEU A 426 19.58 17.75 -1.39
CA LEU A 426 18.22 17.35 -1.04
C LEU A 426 17.77 17.83 0.34
N GLU A 427 18.67 18.04 1.30
CA GLU A 427 18.32 18.53 2.65
C GLU A 427 17.85 20.00 2.63
N THR A 428 18.21 20.77 1.60
CA THR A 428 17.83 22.19 1.42
C THR A 428 16.93 22.43 0.21
N ALA A 429 16.55 21.38 -0.49
CA ALA A 429 15.69 21.46 -1.66
C ALA A 429 14.30 22.07 -1.32
N SER A 430 13.70 22.76 -2.27
CA SER A 430 12.44 23.51 -2.05
C SER A 430 11.25 22.61 -1.69
N VAL A 431 11.19 21.42 -2.26
CA VAL A 431 10.17 20.42 -1.91
C VAL A 431 10.77 19.44 -0.90
N GLN A 432 10.27 19.49 0.33
CA GLN A 432 10.63 18.55 1.37
C GLN A 432 9.52 17.50 1.55
N LEU A 433 9.81 16.25 1.23
CA LEU A 433 8.88 15.15 1.47
C LEU A 433 8.94 14.69 2.92
N TYR A 434 7.83 14.20 3.41
CA TYR A 434 7.70 13.67 4.76
C TYR A 434 8.81 12.65 5.05
N LYS A 435 9.52 12.82 6.17
CA LYS A 435 10.57 11.89 6.62
C LYS A 435 10.01 11.02 7.73
N SER A 436 9.69 9.79 7.40
CA SER A 436 9.19 8.80 8.35
C SER A 436 10.31 7.81 8.71
N PRO A 437 10.54 7.54 10.01
CA PRO A 437 11.55 6.55 10.42
C PRO A 437 11.13 5.13 10.04
N ASN A 438 9.87 4.78 10.30
CA ASN A 438 9.15 3.63 9.78
C ASN A 438 7.64 3.90 9.88
N GLN A 439 6.84 3.13 9.16
CA GLN A 439 5.41 3.38 9.07
C GLN A 439 4.65 3.21 10.40
N VAL A 440 5.00 2.23 11.23
CA VAL A 440 4.31 1.98 12.50
C VAL A 440 4.67 3.05 13.53
N GLU A 441 5.95 3.43 13.62
CA GLU A 441 6.38 4.54 14.47
C GLU A 441 5.73 5.85 14.03
N ASN A 442 5.63 6.11 12.72
CA ASN A 442 4.92 7.26 12.19
C ASN A 442 3.46 7.29 12.64
N PHE A 443 2.74 6.17 12.50
CA PHE A 443 1.36 6.06 12.93
C PHE A 443 1.19 6.35 14.43
N VAL A 444 2.01 5.74 15.28
CA VAL A 444 1.95 5.94 16.74
C VAL A 444 2.27 7.40 17.11
N LYS A 445 3.29 8.02 16.50
CA LYS A 445 3.58 9.44 16.71
C LYS A 445 2.42 10.34 16.26
N CYS A 446 1.80 10.04 15.13
CA CYS A 446 0.65 10.80 14.64
C CYS A 446 -0.60 10.61 15.51
N TYR A 447 -0.78 9.45 16.17
CA TYR A 447 -1.82 9.28 17.18
C TYR A 447 -1.69 10.35 18.28
N PHE A 448 -0.49 10.60 18.82
CA PHE A 448 -0.28 11.57 19.88
C PHE A 448 -0.28 13.02 19.40
N THR A 449 0.23 13.28 18.21
CA THR A 449 0.35 14.65 17.67
C THR A 449 -0.88 15.11 16.90
N ARG A 450 -1.75 14.18 16.52
CA ARG A 450 -2.91 14.38 15.63
C ARG A 450 -2.52 14.94 14.26
N MET A 451 -1.24 14.83 13.89
CA MET A 451 -0.75 15.21 12.57
C MET A 451 -1.10 14.14 11.53
N PRO A 452 -1.23 14.50 10.25
CA PRO A 452 -1.39 13.52 9.18
C PRO A 452 -0.22 12.54 9.14
N THR A 453 -0.51 11.29 8.83
CA THR A 453 0.51 10.27 8.58
C THR A 453 1.13 10.42 7.19
N ILE A 454 2.21 9.69 6.92
CA ILE A 454 2.84 9.68 5.58
C ILE A 454 1.92 9.08 4.50
N SER A 455 0.97 8.23 4.90
CA SER A 455 0.04 7.56 3.97
C SER A 455 -1.38 7.51 4.56
N PRO A 456 -2.10 8.66 4.63
CA PRO A 456 -3.49 8.70 5.08
C PRO A 456 -4.42 7.96 4.11
N ALA A 457 -5.70 7.84 4.43
CA ALA A 457 -6.67 7.12 3.61
C ALA A 457 -6.78 7.66 2.17
N GLU A 458 -6.60 8.97 1.95
CA GLU A 458 -6.58 9.55 0.60
C GLU A 458 -5.47 8.93 -0.25
N VAL A 459 -4.24 8.87 0.30
CA VAL A 459 -3.07 8.31 -0.39
C VAL A 459 -3.26 6.82 -0.67
N GLY A 460 -3.58 6.03 0.37
CA GLY A 460 -3.78 4.58 0.22
C GLY A 460 -4.98 4.22 -0.66
N GLY A 461 -6.07 4.99 -0.55
CA GLY A 461 -7.27 4.81 -1.37
C GLY A 461 -7.00 5.08 -2.85
N ARG A 462 -6.26 6.15 -3.17
CA ARG A 462 -5.88 6.43 -4.56
C ARG A 462 -4.90 5.38 -5.11
N GLY A 463 -3.98 4.87 -4.29
CA GLY A 463 -3.17 3.72 -4.67
C GLY A 463 -4.01 2.48 -4.98
N SER A 464 -5.03 2.17 -4.17
CA SER A 464 -5.96 1.07 -4.45
C SER A 464 -6.81 1.33 -5.71
N ILE A 465 -7.19 2.59 -5.99
CA ILE A 465 -7.88 2.95 -7.23
C ILE A 465 -6.99 2.65 -8.44
N LEU A 466 -5.72 3.02 -8.44
CA LEU A 466 -4.80 2.68 -9.53
C LEU A 466 -4.75 1.17 -9.78
N CYS A 467 -4.62 0.38 -8.72
CA CYS A 467 -4.66 -1.08 -8.81
C CYS A 467 -5.99 -1.59 -9.40
N GLY A 468 -7.11 -1.02 -8.97
CA GLY A 468 -8.44 -1.34 -9.48
C GLY A 468 -8.62 -0.99 -10.95
N LEU A 469 -8.14 0.18 -11.39
CA LEU A 469 -8.16 0.57 -12.80
C LEU A 469 -7.32 -0.36 -13.68
N CYS A 470 -6.17 -0.83 -13.16
CA CYS A 470 -5.39 -1.88 -13.78
C CYS A 470 -6.21 -3.15 -13.97
N ASN A 471 -6.82 -3.64 -12.89
CA ASN A 471 -7.62 -4.85 -12.92
C ASN A 471 -8.79 -4.73 -13.91
N MET A 472 -9.49 -3.61 -13.92
CA MET A 472 -10.60 -3.36 -14.84
C MET A 472 -10.14 -3.41 -16.30
N SER A 473 -9.02 -2.76 -16.64
CA SER A 473 -8.51 -2.79 -18.00
C SER A 473 -8.18 -4.21 -18.47
N TYR A 474 -7.63 -5.05 -17.59
CA TYR A 474 -7.36 -6.46 -17.89
C TYR A 474 -8.63 -7.30 -18.00
N VAL A 475 -9.57 -7.16 -17.05
CA VAL A 475 -10.81 -7.97 -17.02
C VAL A 475 -11.67 -7.71 -18.25
N TYR A 476 -11.82 -6.44 -18.59
CA TYR A 476 -12.70 -6.02 -19.68
C TYR A 476 -11.98 -5.82 -21.02
N ASP A 477 -10.66 -6.06 -21.05
CA ASP A 477 -9.80 -5.95 -22.24
C ASP A 477 -10.00 -4.61 -22.97
N THR A 478 -10.05 -3.51 -22.23
CA THR A 478 -10.37 -2.19 -22.78
C THR A 478 -9.62 -1.06 -22.11
N GLY A 479 -9.46 0.04 -22.84
CA GLY A 479 -9.11 1.34 -22.29
C GLY A 479 -10.36 2.18 -22.03
N PHE A 480 -10.25 3.15 -21.15
CA PHE A 480 -11.37 4.02 -20.76
C PHE A 480 -10.91 5.35 -20.18
N GLY A 481 -11.83 6.33 -20.14
CA GLY A 481 -11.67 7.59 -19.42
C GLY A 481 -11.91 7.43 -17.93
N TRP A 482 -11.28 8.27 -17.14
CA TRP A 482 -11.44 8.33 -15.68
C TRP A 482 -11.50 9.78 -15.20
N ASP A 483 -12.36 10.09 -14.26
CA ASP A 483 -12.40 11.37 -13.57
C ASP A 483 -11.68 11.25 -12.22
N PRO A 484 -10.44 11.76 -12.11
CA PRO A 484 -9.66 11.59 -10.88
C PRO A 484 -10.19 12.43 -9.71
N VAL A 485 -10.99 13.47 -9.99
CA VAL A 485 -11.59 14.33 -8.95
C VAL A 485 -12.79 13.62 -8.32
N LYS A 486 -13.70 13.13 -9.16
CA LYS A 486 -14.89 12.37 -8.72
C LYS A 486 -14.54 10.94 -8.30
N MET A 487 -13.37 10.45 -8.69
CA MET A 487 -12.96 9.05 -8.57
C MET A 487 -14.02 8.12 -9.18
N ASP A 488 -14.45 8.44 -10.39
CA ASP A 488 -15.55 7.77 -11.11
C ASP A 488 -15.33 7.83 -12.63
N PHE A 489 -16.12 7.08 -13.37
CA PHE A 489 -16.15 7.19 -14.83
C PHE A 489 -16.76 8.51 -15.26
N PRO A 490 -16.20 9.20 -16.28
CA PRO A 490 -16.82 10.38 -16.88
C PRO A 490 -18.20 10.06 -17.46
N GLU A 491 -19.02 11.08 -17.63
CA GLU A 491 -20.27 10.97 -18.37
C GLU A 491 -20.00 10.50 -19.81
N GLY A 492 -20.81 9.57 -20.30
CA GLY A 492 -20.65 9.02 -21.67
C GLY A 492 -19.51 8.00 -21.83
N CYS A 493 -18.75 7.68 -20.77
CA CYS A 493 -17.72 6.66 -20.83
C CYS A 493 -18.29 5.31 -21.28
N SER A 494 -17.54 4.61 -22.15
CA SER A 494 -17.91 3.26 -22.60
C SER A 494 -18.11 2.27 -21.45
N CYS A 495 -17.33 2.39 -20.39
CA CYS A 495 -17.46 1.54 -19.20
C CYS A 495 -18.85 1.58 -18.56
N ARG A 496 -19.48 2.77 -18.49
CA ARG A 496 -20.86 2.90 -18.00
C ARG A 496 -21.85 2.17 -18.91
N LYS A 497 -21.65 2.27 -20.23
CA LYS A 497 -22.48 1.59 -21.23
C LYS A 497 -22.32 0.07 -21.17
N MET A 498 -21.13 -0.41 -20.82
CA MET A 498 -20.82 -1.83 -20.62
C MET A 498 -21.31 -2.36 -19.25
N GLY A 499 -21.87 -1.52 -18.39
CA GLY A 499 -22.31 -1.92 -17.06
C GLY A 499 -21.18 -2.22 -16.08
N ILE A 500 -19.95 -1.74 -16.34
CA ILE A 500 -18.81 -1.96 -15.44
C ILE A 500 -19.04 -1.25 -14.11
N SER A 501 -18.97 -2.01 -13.02
CA SER A 501 -19.20 -1.53 -11.66
C SER A 501 -17.90 -1.19 -10.95
N LEU A 502 -17.91 -0.09 -10.18
CA LEU A 502 -16.84 0.25 -9.23
C LEU A 502 -16.97 -0.49 -7.89
N LYS A 503 -18.12 -1.12 -7.67
CA LYS A 503 -18.44 -1.89 -6.46
C LYS A 503 -18.04 -3.35 -6.64
N ARG A 504 -17.97 -4.07 -5.53
CA ARG A 504 -17.97 -5.53 -5.56
C ARG A 504 -19.17 -6.04 -6.36
N GLU A 505 -18.97 -7.10 -7.12
CA GLU A 505 -20.09 -7.79 -7.80
C GLU A 505 -21.08 -8.41 -6.82
N PHE A 506 -20.58 -8.82 -5.65
CA PHE A 506 -21.36 -9.44 -4.61
C PHE A 506 -20.88 -8.96 -3.23
N CYS A 507 -21.84 -8.81 -2.30
CA CYS A 507 -21.57 -8.57 -0.88
C CYS A 507 -22.68 -9.26 -0.07
N ARG A 508 -22.31 -10.12 0.87
CA ARG A 508 -23.28 -10.73 1.77
C ARG A 508 -23.92 -9.65 2.65
N ASN A 509 -25.20 -9.84 2.97
CA ASN A 509 -25.99 -8.90 3.77
C ASN A 509 -25.31 -8.60 5.12
N GLY A 510 -25.25 -7.32 5.46
CA GLY A 510 -24.67 -6.84 6.71
C GLY A 510 -23.17 -6.53 6.66
N TRP A 511 -22.49 -6.82 5.54
CA TRP A 511 -21.06 -6.55 5.39
C TRP A 511 -20.75 -5.43 4.38
N GLU A 512 -21.78 -4.69 3.97
CA GLU A 512 -21.58 -3.53 3.09
C GLU A 512 -20.86 -2.39 3.83
N VAL A 513 -19.90 -1.80 3.16
CA VAL A 513 -19.24 -0.58 3.65
C VAL A 513 -20.21 0.59 3.54
N VAL A 514 -20.59 1.17 4.66
CA VAL A 514 -21.46 2.35 4.75
C VAL A 514 -20.74 3.44 5.54
N VAL A 515 -20.80 4.71 5.09
CA VAL A 515 -20.14 5.85 5.76
C VAL A 515 -21.13 6.80 6.39
#